data_458d637058f9e792346c7a245ecb4124
#
_entry.id   458d637058f9e792346c7a245ecb4124
#
_cell.length_a   1.000
_cell.length_b   1.000
_cell.length_c   1.000
_cell.angle_alpha   90.00
_cell.angle_beta   90.00
_cell.angle_gamma   90.00
#
_symmetry.space_group_name_H-M   'P 1'
#
loop_
_entity.id
_entity.type
_entity.pdbx_description
1 polymer ?
#
loop_
_entity_poly.entity_id
_entity_poly.type
_entity_poly.pdbx_seq_one_letter_code
_entity_poly.pdbx_strand_id
1 'polypeptide(L)'
;MLYIGVDLGTSAVKLLLMDGEGKIQKIVSKEYPIYFPNPGWSEQKPEDWFAQTMEGIKELIAEADASQIAGISFGGQMHGLVILDQEDQVIRPALLWNDGRTYEECDYLNNVIGKEKLSEYTANISFTGFTAPKILWVKNKEPENFAKIAKIMLPKDYIAYKLTGVNCTDVSDASGMLLLDVKNRCWSKEMCDICGITVDMLPKLYESYEWRGGSSPCARINGFCTGRTTGGTADATDAAEHDGNAADAA
;
A
#
# COMPACT_ATOMS: atom_id res chain seq x y z
N MET A 1 -2.09 11.45 24.47
CA MET A 1 -1.88 10.55 23.32
C MET A 1 -1.70 11.37 22.07
N LEU A 2 -0.75 11.01 21.22
CA LEU A 2 -0.45 11.67 19.95
C LEU A 2 -0.65 10.68 18.80
N TYR A 3 -0.98 11.19 17.62
CA TYR A 3 -1.21 10.41 16.41
C TYR A 3 -0.44 11.05 15.26
N ILE A 4 0.10 10.22 14.38
CA ILE A 4 0.79 10.66 13.17
C ILE A 4 -0.08 10.32 11.96
N GLY A 5 -0.35 11.31 11.12
CA GLY A 5 -0.90 11.13 9.77
C GLY A 5 0.21 11.28 8.74
N VAL A 6 0.25 10.38 7.78
CA VAL A 6 1.17 10.42 6.63
C VAL A 6 0.36 10.45 5.36
N ASP A 7 0.50 11.50 4.57
CA ASP A 7 -0.10 11.65 3.25
C ASP A 7 1.00 11.63 2.19
N LEU A 8 1.12 10.51 1.48
CA LEU A 8 2.09 10.32 0.40
C LEU A 8 1.55 10.90 -0.90
N GLY A 9 1.72 12.20 -1.10
CA GLY A 9 1.32 12.89 -2.33
C GLY A 9 2.23 12.58 -3.51
N THR A 10 1.94 13.14 -4.69
CA THR A 10 2.74 12.91 -5.90
C THR A 10 4.09 13.63 -5.87
N SER A 11 4.17 14.82 -5.31
CA SER A 11 5.41 15.63 -5.29
C SER A 11 6.06 15.73 -3.92
N ALA A 12 5.34 15.40 -2.85
CA ALA A 12 5.83 15.48 -1.48
C ALA A 12 5.04 14.56 -0.56
N VAL A 13 5.67 14.06 0.49
CA VAL A 13 4.97 13.52 1.65
C VAL A 13 4.66 14.63 2.63
N LYS A 14 3.42 14.68 3.10
CA LYS A 14 2.99 15.55 4.19
C LYS A 14 2.74 14.71 5.43
N LEU A 15 3.28 15.17 6.53
CA LEU A 15 3.11 14.50 7.83
C LEU A 15 2.51 15.48 8.82
N LEU A 16 1.59 15.00 9.62
CA LEU A 16 1.00 15.78 10.72
C LEU A 16 1.12 15.03 12.03
N LEU A 17 1.32 15.78 13.10
CA LEU A 17 1.20 15.33 14.48
C LEU A 17 -0.03 15.97 15.09
N MET A 18 -0.94 15.17 15.64
CA MET A 18 -2.16 15.65 16.29
C MET A 18 -2.36 14.98 17.64
N ASP A 19 -3.08 15.65 18.52
CA ASP A 19 -3.50 15.06 19.80
C ASP A 19 -4.83 14.29 19.69
N GLY A 20 -5.26 13.70 20.81
CA GLY A 20 -6.49 12.91 20.89
C GLY A 20 -7.78 13.72 20.71
N GLU A 21 -7.70 15.06 20.76
CA GLU A 21 -8.82 15.97 20.52
C GLU A 21 -8.88 16.44 19.07
N GLY A 22 -7.93 15.98 18.22
CA GLY A 22 -7.84 16.36 16.82
C GLY A 22 -7.11 17.68 16.56
N LYS A 23 -6.44 18.26 17.56
CA LYS A 23 -5.66 19.49 17.39
C LYS A 23 -4.31 19.17 16.79
N ILE A 24 -4.01 19.81 15.68
CA ILE A 24 -2.72 19.69 14.99
C ILE A 24 -1.64 20.41 15.80
N GLN A 25 -0.58 19.67 16.15
CA GLN A 25 0.58 20.16 16.88
C GLN A 25 1.68 20.62 15.94
N LYS A 26 1.94 19.85 14.86
CA LYS A 26 3.00 20.15 13.88
C LYS A 26 2.66 19.55 12.52
N ILE A 27 3.13 20.19 11.47
CA ILE A 27 3.07 19.68 10.09
C ILE A 27 4.48 19.77 9.49
N VAL A 28 4.88 18.72 8.78
CA VAL A 28 6.15 18.64 8.04
C VAL A 28 5.85 18.22 6.61
N SER A 29 6.55 18.79 5.64
CA SER A 29 6.48 18.40 4.23
C SER A 29 7.88 18.13 3.70
N LYS A 30 8.04 17.01 2.98
CA LYS A 30 9.30 16.61 2.35
C LYS A 30 9.07 16.30 0.88
N GLU A 31 9.80 16.94 0.00
CA GLU A 31 9.71 16.76 -1.45
C GLU A 31 10.57 15.60 -1.93
N TYR A 32 10.20 15.02 -3.05
CA TYR A 32 10.97 14.00 -3.78
C TYR A 32 10.76 14.14 -5.29
N PRO A 33 11.73 13.65 -6.11
CA PRO A 33 11.68 13.84 -7.55
C PRO A 33 10.60 12.97 -8.20
N ILE A 34 10.10 13.46 -9.35
CA ILE A 34 9.32 12.68 -10.32
C ILE A 34 10.20 12.53 -11.56
N TYR A 35 10.24 11.33 -12.11
CA TYR A 35 11.01 11.01 -13.31
C TYR A 35 10.08 10.83 -14.50
N PHE A 36 10.46 11.42 -15.63
CA PHE A 36 9.73 11.33 -16.90
C PHE A 36 10.66 10.72 -17.97
N PRO A 37 10.91 9.39 -17.93
CA PRO A 37 11.88 8.76 -18.82
C PRO A 37 11.51 8.82 -20.30
N ASN A 38 10.22 8.92 -20.61
CA ASN A 38 9.68 9.10 -21.96
C ASN A 38 8.47 10.04 -21.93
N PRO A 39 8.07 10.64 -23.06
CA PRO A 39 6.85 11.43 -23.14
C PRO A 39 5.63 10.65 -22.66
N GLY A 40 4.87 11.21 -21.72
CA GLY A 40 3.69 10.58 -21.13
C GLY A 40 3.96 9.53 -20.06
N TRP A 41 5.22 9.25 -19.74
CA TRP A 41 5.61 8.34 -18.67
C TRP A 41 5.86 9.12 -17.38
N SER A 42 5.50 8.52 -16.24
CA SER A 42 5.68 9.14 -14.92
C SER A 42 6.06 8.07 -13.90
N GLU A 43 7.26 8.20 -13.34
CA GLU A 43 7.84 7.22 -12.41
C GLU A 43 8.41 7.89 -11.16
N GLN A 44 8.44 7.11 -10.07
CA GLN A 44 9.14 7.50 -8.84
C GLN A 44 9.85 6.29 -8.23
N LYS A 45 10.91 6.55 -7.46
CA LYS A 45 11.60 5.51 -6.68
C LYS A 45 10.91 5.38 -5.32
N PRO A 46 10.35 4.22 -4.98
CA PRO A 46 9.72 4.01 -3.67
C PRO A 46 10.65 4.26 -2.48
N GLU A 47 11.96 4.08 -2.68
CA GLU A 47 12.99 4.34 -1.67
C GLU A 47 13.07 5.83 -1.32
N ASP A 48 12.88 6.73 -2.30
CA ASP A 48 12.87 8.17 -2.05
C ASP A 48 11.69 8.56 -1.16
N TRP A 49 10.52 7.96 -1.39
CA TRP A 49 9.34 8.16 -0.54
C TRP A 49 9.62 7.73 0.90
N PHE A 50 10.20 6.53 1.06
CA PHE A 50 10.48 5.99 2.38
C PHE A 50 11.53 6.84 3.13
N ALA A 51 12.61 7.24 2.45
CA ALA A 51 13.65 8.09 3.02
C ALA A 51 13.06 9.43 3.51
N GLN A 52 12.26 10.10 2.66
CA GLN A 52 11.65 11.38 3.01
C GLN A 52 10.57 11.24 4.09
N THR A 53 9.81 10.14 4.09
CA THR A 53 8.87 9.84 5.18
C THR A 53 9.58 9.67 6.51
N MET A 54 10.68 8.92 6.55
CA MET A 54 11.46 8.72 7.77
C MET A 54 12.11 10.00 8.28
N GLU A 55 12.64 10.83 7.37
CA GLU A 55 13.19 12.14 7.74
C GLU A 55 12.08 13.07 8.27
N GLY A 56 10.93 13.08 7.60
CA GLY A 56 9.77 13.85 8.05
C GLY A 56 9.24 13.41 9.41
N ILE A 57 9.16 12.09 9.68
CA ILE A 57 8.77 11.57 11.00
C ILE A 57 9.75 12.04 12.08
N LYS A 58 11.06 11.93 11.83
CA LYS A 58 12.09 12.38 12.79
C LYS A 58 11.92 13.86 13.13
N GLU A 59 11.73 14.70 12.13
CA GLU A 59 11.52 16.14 12.32
C GLU A 59 10.19 16.42 13.04
N LEU A 60 9.14 15.68 12.71
CA LEU A 60 7.80 15.83 13.29
C LEU A 60 7.82 15.61 14.80
N ILE A 61 8.54 14.59 15.26
CA ILE A 61 8.57 14.17 16.67
C ILE A 61 9.77 14.71 17.45
N ALA A 62 10.61 15.56 16.86
CA ALA A 62 11.84 16.04 17.48
C ALA A 62 11.63 16.73 18.85
N GLU A 63 10.49 17.40 19.01
CA GLU A 63 10.11 18.10 20.25
C GLU A 63 8.96 17.40 21.01
N ALA A 64 8.50 16.23 20.53
CA ALA A 64 7.42 15.48 21.12
C ALA A 64 7.95 14.30 21.95
N ASP A 65 7.20 13.91 22.96
CA ASP A 65 7.46 12.66 23.67
C ASP A 65 6.97 11.49 22.81
N ALA A 66 7.92 10.80 22.17
CA ALA A 66 7.65 9.67 21.29
C ALA A 66 6.89 8.52 21.98
N SER A 67 6.97 8.41 23.32
CA SER A 67 6.22 7.41 24.09
C SER A 67 4.70 7.67 24.11
N GLN A 68 4.28 8.88 23.80
CA GLN A 68 2.87 9.27 23.71
C GLN A 68 2.24 9.00 22.34
N ILE A 69 3.02 8.56 21.34
CA ILE A 69 2.50 8.24 20.01
C ILE A 69 1.72 6.94 20.09
N ALA A 70 0.40 7.04 19.92
CA ALA A 70 -0.51 5.92 20.03
C ALA A 70 -0.77 5.22 18.70
N GLY A 71 -0.54 5.90 17.57
CA GLY A 71 -0.79 5.32 16.25
C GLY A 71 -0.26 6.16 15.11
N ILE A 72 -0.15 5.51 13.94
CA ILE A 72 0.19 6.13 12.67
C ILE A 72 -0.81 5.65 11.61
N SER A 73 -1.27 6.56 10.76
CA SER A 73 -2.18 6.27 9.65
C SER A 73 -1.59 6.78 8.34
N PHE A 74 -1.92 6.09 7.24
CA PHE A 74 -1.37 6.38 5.92
C PHE A 74 -2.49 6.67 4.94
N GLY A 75 -2.36 7.77 4.19
CA GLY A 75 -3.06 8.06 2.96
C GLY A 75 -2.04 8.37 1.88
N GLY A 76 -2.47 8.55 0.64
CA GLY A 76 -1.54 8.96 -0.41
C GLY A 76 -2.06 8.78 -1.81
N GLN A 77 -1.17 9.00 -2.80
CA GLN A 77 -1.49 8.84 -4.21
C GLN A 77 -1.96 7.42 -4.52
N MET A 78 -3.06 7.34 -5.23
CA MET A 78 -3.76 6.10 -5.60
C MET A 78 -3.15 5.46 -6.86
N HIS A 79 -3.55 4.22 -7.16
CA HIS A 79 -3.36 3.53 -8.44
C HIS A 79 -1.92 3.25 -8.88
N GLY A 80 -0.91 3.79 -8.21
CA GLY A 80 0.50 3.55 -8.52
C GLY A 80 0.84 2.06 -8.37
N LEU A 81 1.76 1.57 -9.22
CA LEU A 81 2.23 0.19 -9.14
C LEU A 81 3.62 0.15 -8.51
N VAL A 82 3.73 -0.46 -7.34
CA VAL A 82 4.98 -0.86 -6.70
C VAL A 82 5.08 -2.38 -6.73
N ILE A 83 6.20 -2.92 -7.22
CA ILE A 83 6.46 -4.36 -7.28
C ILE A 83 7.76 -4.71 -6.58
N LEU A 84 7.69 -5.73 -5.72
CA LEU A 84 8.81 -6.24 -4.95
C LEU A 84 9.10 -7.70 -5.32
N ASP A 85 10.37 -8.09 -5.20
CA ASP A 85 10.81 -9.48 -5.29
C ASP A 85 10.65 -10.24 -3.96
N GLN A 86 11.16 -11.48 -3.91
CA GLN A 86 11.08 -12.34 -2.73
C GLN A 86 11.92 -11.81 -1.55
N GLU A 87 12.97 -11.04 -1.83
CA GLU A 87 13.85 -10.40 -0.86
C GLU A 87 13.38 -9.01 -0.46
N ASP A 88 12.12 -8.63 -0.82
CA ASP A 88 11.52 -7.31 -0.57
C ASP A 88 12.26 -6.13 -1.21
N GLN A 89 13.03 -6.41 -2.29
CA GLN A 89 13.67 -5.35 -3.06
C GLN A 89 12.72 -4.81 -4.13
N VAL A 90 12.78 -3.51 -4.35
CA VAL A 90 12.01 -2.86 -5.42
C VAL A 90 12.58 -3.29 -6.77
N ILE A 91 11.76 -3.93 -7.60
CA ILE A 91 12.19 -4.47 -8.91
C ILE A 91 12.45 -3.35 -9.91
N ARG A 92 11.67 -2.28 -9.84
CA ARG A 92 11.77 -1.12 -10.73
C ARG A 92 11.12 0.12 -10.10
N PRO A 93 11.39 1.34 -10.62
CA PRO A 93 10.64 2.53 -10.21
C PRO A 93 9.13 2.34 -10.37
N ALA A 94 8.36 2.86 -9.43
CA ALA A 94 6.90 2.76 -9.43
C ALA A 94 6.30 3.50 -10.63
N LEU A 95 5.28 2.91 -11.26
CA LEU A 95 4.47 3.54 -12.29
C LEU A 95 3.36 4.35 -11.62
N LEU A 96 3.31 5.67 -11.85
CA LEU A 96 2.39 6.55 -11.15
C LEU A 96 0.97 6.54 -11.76
N TRP A 97 0.02 7.13 -11.05
CA TRP A 97 -1.38 7.24 -11.45
C TRP A 97 -1.58 8.06 -12.73
N ASN A 98 -0.71 9.03 -12.98
CA ASN A 98 -0.71 9.91 -14.15
C ASN A 98 0.17 9.40 -15.31
N ASP A 99 0.63 8.14 -15.25
CA ASP A 99 1.38 7.50 -16.33
C ASP A 99 0.45 7.01 -17.43
N GLY A 100 0.74 7.40 -18.66
CA GLY A 100 -0.10 7.09 -19.83
C GLY A 100 0.38 5.92 -20.69
N ARG A 101 1.47 5.22 -20.31
CA ARG A 101 2.10 4.18 -21.17
C ARG A 101 1.22 2.97 -21.45
N THR A 102 0.22 2.72 -20.60
CA THR A 102 -0.59 1.48 -20.59
C THR A 102 -1.84 1.56 -21.49
N TYR A 103 -1.83 2.42 -22.48
CA TYR A 103 -3.03 2.61 -23.30
C TYR A 103 -3.40 1.34 -24.11
N GLU A 104 -2.41 0.56 -24.58
CA GLU A 104 -2.62 -0.71 -25.30
C GLU A 104 -3.28 -1.76 -24.40
N GLU A 105 -2.78 -1.87 -23.16
CA GLU A 105 -3.34 -2.78 -22.15
C GLU A 105 -4.74 -2.36 -21.71
N CYS A 106 -4.96 -1.06 -21.65
CA CYS A 106 -6.29 -0.50 -21.34
C CYS A 106 -7.29 -0.79 -22.47
N ASP A 107 -6.87 -0.67 -23.73
CA ASP A 107 -7.68 -1.02 -24.90
C ASP A 107 -7.98 -2.53 -24.92
N TYR A 108 -6.99 -3.38 -24.67
CA TYR A 108 -7.18 -4.83 -24.54
C TYR A 108 -8.21 -5.17 -23.46
N LEU A 109 -8.09 -4.60 -22.26
CA LEU A 109 -9.03 -4.85 -21.18
C LEU A 109 -10.44 -4.39 -21.54
N ASN A 110 -10.62 -3.19 -22.09
CA ASN A 110 -11.93 -2.63 -22.37
C ASN A 110 -12.63 -3.26 -23.60
N ASN A 111 -11.86 -3.62 -24.64
CA ASN A 111 -12.42 -4.00 -25.93
C ASN A 111 -12.29 -5.51 -26.23
N VAL A 112 -11.24 -6.18 -25.73
CA VAL A 112 -11.06 -7.63 -25.94
C VAL A 112 -11.68 -8.43 -24.79
N ILE A 113 -11.35 -8.10 -23.53
CA ILE A 113 -12.02 -8.70 -22.36
C ILE A 113 -13.46 -8.20 -22.29
N GLY A 114 -13.67 -6.90 -22.46
CA GLY A 114 -14.97 -6.26 -22.55
C GLY A 114 -15.36 -5.53 -21.25
N LYS A 115 -15.89 -4.31 -21.41
CA LYS A 115 -16.28 -3.44 -20.29
C LYS A 115 -17.33 -4.07 -19.37
N GLU A 116 -18.26 -4.85 -19.94
CA GLU A 116 -19.30 -5.54 -19.17
C GLU A 116 -18.69 -6.55 -18.19
N LYS A 117 -17.74 -7.38 -18.69
CA LYS A 117 -17.03 -8.35 -17.83
C LYS A 117 -16.17 -7.68 -16.79
N LEU A 118 -15.45 -6.62 -17.16
CA LEU A 118 -14.67 -5.85 -16.19
C LEU A 118 -15.57 -5.28 -15.09
N SER A 119 -16.73 -4.72 -15.48
CA SER A 119 -17.71 -4.21 -14.52
C SER A 119 -18.32 -5.30 -13.65
N GLU A 120 -18.52 -6.49 -14.19
CA GLU A 120 -18.97 -7.68 -13.42
C GLU A 120 -17.90 -8.07 -12.38
N TYR A 121 -16.62 -8.11 -12.78
CA TYR A 121 -15.51 -8.57 -11.94
C TYR A 121 -15.06 -7.55 -10.90
N THR A 122 -15.21 -6.21 -11.19
CA THR A 122 -14.60 -5.16 -10.37
C THR A 122 -15.49 -3.95 -10.12
N ALA A 123 -16.72 -3.94 -10.65
CA ALA A 123 -17.61 -2.78 -10.69
C ALA A 123 -16.98 -1.54 -11.38
N ASN A 124 -16.00 -1.74 -12.27
CA ASN A 124 -15.29 -0.66 -12.96
C ASN A 124 -14.87 -1.05 -14.39
N ILE A 125 -14.36 -0.10 -15.15
CA ILE A 125 -13.73 -0.29 -16.45
C ILE A 125 -12.25 0.12 -16.38
N SER A 126 -11.45 -0.22 -17.39
CA SER A 126 -10.02 0.08 -17.37
C SER A 126 -9.71 1.53 -17.75
N PHE A 127 -8.79 2.15 -17.01
CA PHE A 127 -8.16 3.43 -17.30
C PHE A 127 -6.64 3.31 -17.19
N THR A 128 -5.88 4.08 -17.99
CA THR A 128 -4.41 4.02 -18.00
C THR A 128 -3.78 4.29 -16.63
N GLY A 129 -4.43 5.11 -15.81
CA GLY A 129 -3.99 5.39 -14.43
C GLY A 129 -4.10 4.21 -13.46
N PHE A 130 -4.91 3.19 -13.73
CA PHE A 130 -5.18 2.08 -12.81
C PHE A 130 -4.02 1.07 -12.73
N THR A 131 -4.04 0.23 -11.69
CA THR A 131 -2.93 -0.70 -11.39
C THR A 131 -2.90 -1.90 -12.34
N ALA A 132 -4.04 -2.53 -12.64
CA ALA A 132 -4.11 -3.74 -13.47
C ALA A 132 -3.48 -3.55 -14.88
N PRO A 133 -3.78 -2.48 -15.65
CA PRO A 133 -3.11 -2.27 -16.93
C PRO A 133 -1.59 -2.06 -16.80
N LYS A 134 -1.10 -1.52 -15.68
CA LYS A 134 0.34 -1.40 -15.41
C LYS A 134 1.00 -2.76 -15.19
N ILE A 135 0.33 -3.67 -14.48
CA ILE A 135 0.79 -5.06 -14.32
C ILE A 135 0.90 -5.76 -15.67
N LEU A 136 -0.13 -5.61 -16.53
CA LEU A 136 -0.11 -6.14 -17.89
C LEU A 136 1.01 -5.55 -18.73
N TRP A 137 1.26 -4.25 -18.60
CA TRP A 137 2.36 -3.59 -19.30
C TRP A 137 3.71 -4.17 -18.87
N VAL A 138 3.95 -4.35 -17.56
CA VAL A 138 5.18 -4.98 -17.07
C VAL A 138 5.30 -6.40 -17.61
N LYS A 139 4.22 -7.19 -17.62
CA LYS A 139 4.20 -8.53 -18.19
C LYS A 139 4.59 -8.54 -19.67
N ASN A 140 4.06 -7.61 -20.45
CA ASN A 140 4.24 -7.56 -21.91
C ASN A 140 5.57 -6.93 -22.34
N LYS A 141 6.04 -5.91 -21.64
CA LYS A 141 7.20 -5.10 -22.03
C LYS A 141 8.45 -5.37 -21.19
N GLU A 142 8.29 -5.89 -19.99
CA GLU A 142 9.38 -6.21 -19.06
C GLU A 142 9.23 -7.63 -18.45
N PRO A 143 9.17 -8.71 -19.27
CA PRO A 143 8.86 -10.06 -18.79
C PRO A 143 9.85 -10.59 -17.74
N GLU A 144 11.12 -10.15 -17.79
CA GLU A 144 12.13 -10.52 -16.79
C GLU A 144 11.86 -9.88 -15.42
N ASN A 145 11.31 -8.66 -15.40
CA ASN A 145 10.86 -8.00 -14.18
C ASN A 145 9.57 -8.64 -13.67
N PHE A 146 8.64 -8.92 -14.58
CA PHE A 146 7.39 -9.60 -14.23
C PHE A 146 7.62 -10.95 -13.54
N ALA A 147 8.56 -11.75 -14.04
CA ALA A 147 8.88 -13.05 -13.48
C ALA A 147 9.45 -13.02 -12.04
N LYS A 148 9.93 -11.86 -11.59
CA LYS A 148 10.49 -11.67 -10.24
C LYS A 148 9.44 -11.20 -9.22
N ILE A 149 8.23 -10.84 -9.66
CA ILE A 149 7.22 -10.24 -8.78
C ILE A 149 6.80 -11.25 -7.71
N ALA A 150 7.03 -10.88 -6.46
CA ALA A 150 6.52 -11.58 -5.29
C ALA A 150 5.42 -10.80 -4.57
N LYS A 151 5.49 -9.46 -4.61
CA LYS A 151 4.49 -8.59 -3.97
C LYS A 151 4.14 -7.41 -4.87
N ILE A 152 2.85 -7.07 -4.87
CA ILE A 152 2.26 -5.93 -5.58
C ILE A 152 1.62 -5.03 -4.54
N MET A 153 1.91 -3.72 -4.59
CA MET A 153 1.44 -2.75 -3.61
C MET A 153 1.08 -1.42 -4.26
N LEU A 154 0.24 -0.67 -3.58
CA LEU A 154 0.07 0.77 -3.85
C LEU A 154 1.19 1.58 -3.17
N PRO A 155 1.45 2.83 -3.60
CA PRO A 155 2.52 3.65 -3.02
C PRO A 155 2.43 3.83 -1.50
N LYS A 156 1.24 4.13 -0.95
CA LYS A 156 1.05 4.26 0.50
C LYS A 156 1.24 2.94 1.25
N ASP A 157 0.84 1.81 0.62
CA ASP A 157 0.96 0.49 1.22
C ASP A 157 2.43 0.08 1.35
N TYR A 158 3.28 0.47 0.38
CA TYR A 158 4.72 0.28 0.47
C TYR A 158 5.31 0.99 1.69
N ILE A 159 4.94 2.24 1.96
CA ILE A 159 5.39 2.96 3.15
C ILE A 159 4.91 2.27 4.43
N ALA A 160 3.63 1.88 4.47
CA ALA A 160 3.07 1.15 5.60
C ALA A 160 3.80 -0.19 5.82
N TYR A 161 4.05 -0.95 4.74
CA TYR A 161 4.79 -2.21 4.77
C TYR A 161 6.22 -2.03 5.29
N LYS A 162 6.96 -1.06 4.78
CA LYS A 162 8.34 -0.76 5.24
C LYS A 162 8.39 -0.38 6.73
N LEU A 163 7.37 0.26 7.24
CA LEU A 163 7.29 0.67 8.66
C LEU A 163 6.79 -0.45 9.58
N THR A 164 5.86 -1.28 9.13
CA THR A 164 5.17 -2.27 9.97
C THR A 164 5.59 -3.71 9.71
N GLY A 165 6.06 -4.02 8.49
CA GLY A 165 6.28 -5.38 8.00
C GLY A 165 5.00 -6.12 7.60
N VAL A 166 3.85 -5.43 7.60
CA VAL A 166 2.56 -6.03 7.24
C VAL A 166 2.17 -5.61 5.83
N ASN A 167 2.06 -6.58 4.91
CA ASN A 167 1.57 -6.35 3.54
C ASN A 167 0.05 -6.28 3.55
N CYS A 168 -0.49 -5.07 3.56
CA CYS A 168 -1.93 -4.83 3.61
C CYS A 168 -2.33 -3.57 2.84
N THR A 169 -3.59 -3.54 2.41
CA THR A 169 -4.24 -2.38 1.80
C THR A 169 -5.68 -2.26 2.31
N ASP A 170 -6.36 -1.18 1.98
CA ASP A 170 -7.79 -1.02 2.26
C ASP A 170 -8.64 -1.19 1.01
N VAL A 171 -9.91 -1.59 1.24
CA VAL A 171 -10.85 -1.85 0.15
C VAL A 171 -11.17 -0.61 -0.68
N SER A 172 -11.05 0.60 -0.09
CA SER A 172 -11.30 1.86 -0.82
C SER A 172 -10.27 2.06 -1.93
N ASP A 173 -8.98 2.00 -1.59
CA ASP A 173 -7.90 2.15 -2.58
C ASP A 173 -7.76 0.91 -3.48
N ALA A 174 -7.98 -0.30 -2.94
CA ALA A 174 -7.98 -1.53 -3.71
C ALA A 174 -9.02 -1.51 -4.84
N SER A 175 -10.16 -0.84 -4.66
CA SER A 175 -11.19 -0.69 -5.69
C SER A 175 -10.68 0.01 -6.95
N GLY A 176 -9.71 0.92 -6.81
CA GLY A 176 -9.07 1.62 -7.91
C GLY A 176 -7.91 0.86 -8.56
N MET A 177 -7.55 -0.33 -8.07
CA MET A 177 -6.55 -1.18 -8.69
C MET A 177 -7.07 -1.92 -9.93
N LEU A 178 -8.39 -2.03 -10.11
CA LEU A 178 -9.07 -2.88 -11.08
C LEU A 178 -8.75 -4.38 -10.86
N LEU A 179 -8.56 -4.78 -9.61
CA LEU A 179 -8.28 -6.15 -9.16
C LEU A 179 -9.23 -6.62 -8.06
N LEU A 180 -9.99 -5.69 -7.46
CA LEU A 180 -10.93 -5.98 -6.37
C LEU A 180 -12.31 -6.29 -6.93
N ASP A 181 -12.91 -7.41 -6.52
CA ASP A 181 -14.35 -7.61 -6.57
C ASP A 181 -14.98 -6.73 -5.47
N VAL A 182 -15.46 -5.56 -5.89
CA VAL A 182 -16.01 -4.55 -4.96
C VAL A 182 -17.25 -5.06 -4.25
N LYS A 183 -18.06 -5.89 -4.93
CA LYS A 183 -19.30 -6.43 -4.38
C LYS A 183 -19.04 -7.39 -3.22
N ASN A 184 -18.05 -8.29 -3.39
CA ASN A 184 -17.72 -9.32 -2.42
C ASN A 184 -16.55 -8.94 -1.51
N ARG A 185 -15.90 -7.77 -1.74
CA ARG A 185 -14.75 -7.24 -0.98
C ARG A 185 -13.60 -8.23 -0.87
N CYS A 186 -13.28 -8.88 -1.99
CA CYS A 186 -12.17 -9.80 -2.12
C CYS A 186 -11.43 -9.56 -3.45
N TRP A 187 -10.23 -10.10 -3.58
CA TRP A 187 -9.52 -10.03 -4.85
C TRP A 187 -10.26 -10.83 -5.93
N SER A 188 -10.47 -10.23 -7.10
CA SER A 188 -11.09 -10.91 -8.26
C SER A 188 -10.10 -11.91 -8.83
N LYS A 189 -10.46 -13.18 -8.78
CA LYS A 189 -9.65 -14.25 -9.35
C LYS A 189 -9.56 -14.11 -10.87
N GLU A 190 -10.65 -13.73 -11.52
CA GLU A 190 -10.72 -13.49 -12.96
C GLU A 190 -9.73 -12.41 -13.39
N MET A 191 -9.65 -11.31 -12.63
CA MET A 191 -8.68 -10.25 -12.93
C MET A 191 -7.25 -10.67 -12.65
N CYS A 192 -7.01 -11.45 -11.60
CA CYS A 192 -5.68 -12.01 -11.34
C CYS A 192 -5.24 -12.93 -12.50
N ASP A 193 -6.13 -13.81 -12.98
CA ASP A 193 -5.85 -14.72 -14.11
C ASP A 193 -5.56 -13.94 -15.41
N ILE A 194 -6.35 -12.88 -15.70
CA ILE A 194 -6.12 -11.99 -16.85
C ILE A 194 -4.75 -11.31 -16.76
N CYS A 195 -4.40 -10.80 -15.60
CA CYS A 195 -3.10 -10.16 -15.38
C CYS A 195 -1.93 -11.17 -15.31
N GLY A 196 -2.23 -12.46 -15.07
CA GLY A 196 -1.23 -13.52 -14.90
C GLY A 196 -0.51 -13.46 -13.55
N ILE A 197 -1.20 -13.00 -12.53
CA ILE A 197 -0.72 -12.93 -11.14
C ILE A 197 -1.55 -13.87 -10.25
N THR A 198 -1.09 -14.11 -9.03
CA THR A 198 -1.83 -14.84 -8.01
C THR A 198 -2.31 -13.93 -6.89
N VAL A 199 -3.36 -14.33 -6.19
CA VAL A 199 -3.88 -13.57 -5.04
C VAL A 199 -2.82 -13.39 -3.95
N ASP A 200 -1.92 -14.36 -3.79
CA ASP A 200 -0.85 -14.31 -2.79
C ASP A 200 0.18 -13.19 -3.04
N MET A 201 0.25 -12.67 -4.28
CA MET A 201 1.08 -11.50 -4.62
C MET A 201 0.45 -10.19 -4.16
N LEU A 202 -0.85 -10.20 -3.84
CA LEU A 202 -1.62 -9.02 -3.47
C LEU A 202 -1.67 -8.85 -1.94
N PRO A 203 -1.81 -7.61 -1.45
CA PRO A 203 -1.87 -7.34 -0.01
C PRO A 203 -3.15 -7.89 0.62
N LYS A 204 -3.11 -8.15 1.93
CA LYS A 204 -4.31 -8.49 2.69
C LYS A 204 -5.25 -7.28 2.74
N LEU A 205 -6.54 -7.54 2.49
CA LEU A 205 -7.59 -6.51 2.47
C LEU A 205 -8.11 -6.23 3.88
N TYR A 206 -8.36 -4.96 4.16
CA TYR A 206 -8.97 -4.45 5.38
C TYR A 206 -9.95 -3.31 5.06
N GLU A 207 -10.85 -3.02 5.97
CA GLU A 207 -11.56 -1.74 5.92
C GLU A 207 -10.61 -0.59 6.31
N SER A 208 -10.85 0.61 5.81
CA SER A 208 -9.96 1.75 6.03
C SER A 208 -9.83 2.15 7.52
N TYR A 209 -10.82 1.78 8.35
CA TYR A 209 -10.86 2.06 9.78
C TYR A 209 -10.38 0.90 10.66
N GLU A 210 -10.07 -0.26 10.08
CA GLU A 210 -9.61 -1.42 10.83
C GLU A 210 -8.13 -1.29 11.23
N TRP A 211 -7.82 -1.82 12.41
CA TRP A 211 -6.44 -1.96 12.88
C TRP A 211 -5.72 -3.03 12.06
N ARG A 212 -4.63 -2.64 11.40
CA ARG A 212 -3.93 -3.51 10.44
C ARG A 212 -2.83 -4.37 11.05
N GLY A 213 -2.70 -4.38 12.37
CA GLY A 213 -1.73 -5.23 13.09
C GLY A 213 -0.27 -4.84 12.82
N GLY A 214 0.57 -5.22 13.72
CA GLY A 214 2.02 -5.01 13.73
C GLY A 214 2.44 -4.77 15.16
N SER A 215 3.68 -5.10 15.52
CA SER A 215 4.28 -4.59 16.75
C SER A 215 4.05 -3.08 16.76
N SER A 216 3.51 -2.54 17.85
CA SER A 216 3.11 -1.13 18.00
C SER A 216 3.92 -0.20 17.10
N PRO A 217 3.31 0.66 16.27
CA PRO A 217 4.04 1.66 15.47
C PRO A 217 5.06 2.43 16.31
N CYS A 218 4.71 2.67 17.59
CA CYS A 218 5.59 3.30 18.56
C CYS A 218 6.88 2.50 18.84
N ALA A 219 6.83 1.18 18.86
CA ALA A 219 8.04 0.37 19.12
C ALA A 219 9.05 0.48 17.97
N ARG A 220 8.59 0.53 16.72
CA ARG A 220 9.49 0.71 15.56
C ARG A 220 9.98 2.16 15.41
N ILE A 221 9.11 3.13 15.65
CA ILE A 221 9.49 4.56 15.64
C ILE A 221 10.47 4.84 16.79
N ASN A 222 10.21 4.33 17.99
CA ASN A 222 11.10 4.48 19.14
C ASN A 222 12.46 3.78 18.93
N GLY A 223 12.50 2.58 18.36
CA GLY A 223 13.75 1.90 17.99
C GLY A 223 14.58 2.68 16.98
N PHE A 224 13.94 3.41 16.07
CA PHE A 224 14.60 4.26 15.10
C PHE A 224 15.13 5.57 15.71
N CYS A 225 14.41 6.14 16.68
CA CYS A 225 14.76 7.41 17.31
C CYS A 225 15.76 7.26 18.47
N THR A 226 15.80 6.12 19.15
CA THR A 226 16.57 5.96 20.40
C THR A 226 17.85 5.12 20.28
N GLY A 227 18.10 4.50 19.13
CA GLY A 227 19.29 3.64 18.94
C GLY A 227 19.37 2.43 19.89
N ARG A 228 18.30 2.08 20.60
CA ARG A 228 18.25 0.94 21.50
C ARG A 228 17.68 -0.30 20.80
N THR A 229 18.55 -1.22 20.45
CA THR A 229 18.19 -2.61 20.14
C THR A 229 17.88 -3.32 21.44
N THR A 230 16.62 -3.41 21.82
CA THR A 230 16.21 -4.39 22.85
C THR A 230 15.85 -5.68 22.14
N GLY A 231 16.74 -6.65 22.20
CA GLY A 231 16.43 -8.03 21.86
C GLY A 231 15.37 -8.54 22.84
N GLY A 232 14.21 -8.82 22.32
CA GLY A 232 13.10 -9.47 23.01
C GLY A 232 12.53 -10.53 22.09
N THR A 233 12.76 -11.78 22.41
CA THR A 233 12.12 -12.96 21.82
C THR A 233 10.61 -12.86 22.05
N ALA A 234 9.83 -12.76 21.00
CA ALA A 234 8.39 -12.88 21.08
C ALA A 234 8.01 -14.37 21.18
N ASP A 235 7.49 -14.74 22.33
CA ASP A 235 6.87 -16.04 22.58
C ASP A 235 5.55 -16.14 21.78
N ALA A 236 5.49 -17.16 20.94
CA ALA A 236 4.31 -17.49 20.15
C ALA A 236 3.45 -18.50 20.94
N THR A 237 2.60 -17.98 21.81
CA THR A 237 1.51 -18.79 22.41
C THR A 237 0.37 -17.85 22.80
N ASP A 238 -0.65 -17.75 21.93
CA ASP A 238 -2.06 -17.59 22.29
C ASP A 238 -2.92 -17.58 21.02
N ALA A 239 -3.25 -18.78 20.57
CA ALA A 239 -4.30 -18.99 19.58
C ALA A 239 -4.87 -20.40 19.80
N ALA A 240 -5.70 -20.56 20.83
CA ALA A 240 -6.69 -21.61 20.88
C ALA A 240 -7.66 -21.33 22.04
N GLU A 241 -8.94 -21.49 21.73
CA GLU A 241 -10.09 -21.68 22.60
C GLU A 241 -11.15 -20.57 22.53
N HIS A 242 -12.02 -20.75 21.56
CA HIS A 242 -13.46 -20.56 21.73
C HIS A 242 -14.20 -21.37 20.67
N ASP A 243 -14.24 -22.68 20.95
CA ASP A 243 -15.27 -23.56 20.40
C ASP A 243 -16.20 -23.99 21.54
N GLY A 244 -17.47 -23.93 21.29
CA GLY A 244 -18.44 -24.79 21.98
C GLY A 244 -19.40 -24.10 22.95
N ASN A 245 -20.58 -23.82 22.52
CA ASN A 245 -21.77 -24.49 23.05
C ASN A 245 -23.05 -23.68 22.74
N ALA A 246 -23.88 -24.18 21.89
CA ALA A 246 -25.30 -23.86 21.87
C ALA A 246 -26.06 -25.09 21.37
N ALA A 247 -26.41 -25.92 22.33
CA ALA A 247 -27.51 -26.88 22.14
C ALA A 247 -28.46 -26.71 23.32
N ASP A 248 -29.76 -26.81 22.98
CA ASP A 248 -30.93 -27.02 23.79
C ASP A 248 -31.51 -25.84 24.61
N ALA A 249 -32.69 -25.38 24.16
CA ALA A 249 -33.95 -25.60 24.89
C ALA A 249 -35.14 -24.86 24.22
N ALA A 250 -36.16 -25.68 23.94
CA ALA A 250 -37.60 -25.41 23.80
C ALA A 250 -38.05 -24.53 22.62
#